data_388a4ca81e09f9b80ee2df1752b6769d
#
_entry.id   388a4ca81e09f9b80ee2df1752b6769d
#
_cell.length_a   1.000
_cell.length_b   1.000
_cell.length_c   1.000
_cell.angle_alpha   90.00
_cell.angle_beta   90.00
_cell.angle_gamma   90.00
#
_symmetry.space_group_name_H-M   'P 1'
#
loop_
_entity.id
_entity.type
_entity.pdbx_description
1 polymer ?
#
loop_
_entity_poly.entity_id
_entity_poly.type
_entity_poly.pdbx_seq_one_letter_code
_entity_poly.pdbx_strand_id
1 'polypeptide(L)'
;MTKISIKRWAGALTAVAALLAGCGGGESSEVATTAKTDTITAVEGRMLPETAVQDVSPVKSRSATTAPKAARVSLGELSMAKVEMSAPGTPRLVGQARDVQATKSAAAMQSLWQWKNTAVGGKVAAISFNAEGAYGLRLGVLVKQLPGSATVRVYTQSAPDKVFLISGQAILQLIERNQAAGDQSDAARTWWTPDTGEGEATLEVELPPGVAASALDIAVPQLSHIFENLSLPTAQEYQEQVEAAKINESDPCNLDANCYSENAQERNAVARMLFTKDGGSYLCTGTLMNDTQNSFKP
;
A
#
# COMPACT_ATOMS: atom_id res chain seq x y z
N MET A 1 25.95 -59.55 29.74
CA MET A 1 25.27 -60.78 29.30
C MET A 1 23.80 -60.46 29.23
N THR A 2 23.25 -60.33 28.02
CA THR A 2 21.90 -60.82 27.67
C THR A 2 21.59 -60.38 26.21
N LYS A 3 21.15 -61.33 25.49
CA LYS A 3 21.14 -61.52 24.04
C LYS A 3 20.22 -60.59 23.26
N ILE A 4 20.78 -60.24 22.10
CA ILE A 4 20.13 -59.67 20.91
C ILE A 4 19.19 -60.72 20.29
N SER A 5 18.00 -60.32 19.89
CA SER A 5 17.15 -61.09 18.98
C SER A 5 16.77 -60.26 17.78
N ILE A 6 17.38 -60.65 16.65
CA ILE A 6 17.09 -60.16 15.30
C ILE A 6 15.95 -60.97 14.73
N LYS A 7 14.85 -60.36 14.34
CA LYS A 7 13.88 -60.99 13.44
C LYS A 7 13.97 -60.34 12.05
N ARG A 8 14.53 -61.14 11.14
CA ARG A 8 14.46 -60.93 9.68
C ARG A 8 13.03 -61.25 9.20
N TRP A 9 12.50 -60.40 8.38
CA TRP A 9 11.44 -60.78 7.43
C TRP A 9 11.86 -60.35 6.05
N ALA A 10 11.92 -61.34 5.17
CA ALA A 10 12.20 -61.27 3.75
C ALA A 10 10.86 -61.28 2.99
N GLY A 11 10.85 -60.75 1.82
CA GLY A 11 9.80 -60.90 0.80
C GLY A 11 9.35 -59.53 0.27
N ALA A 12 9.27 -59.28 -0.97
CA ALA A 12 9.50 -59.90 -2.24
C ALA A 12 9.66 -58.76 -3.28
N LEU A 13 10.62 -58.90 -4.15
CA LEU A 13 10.74 -58.11 -5.39
C LEU A 13 9.58 -58.46 -6.31
N THR A 14 8.87 -57.46 -6.82
CA THR A 14 8.17 -57.58 -8.10
C THR A 14 8.55 -56.40 -8.98
N ALA A 15 9.34 -56.73 -9.99
CA ALA A 15 9.62 -55.87 -11.11
C ALA A 15 8.37 -55.80 -12.01
N VAL A 16 7.94 -54.59 -12.38
CA VAL A 16 7.02 -54.39 -13.48
C VAL A 16 7.67 -53.48 -14.49
N ALA A 17 7.94 -54.05 -15.64
CA ALA A 17 8.43 -53.39 -16.83
C ALA A 17 7.34 -52.48 -17.41
N ALA A 18 7.68 -51.22 -17.68
CA ALA A 18 6.83 -50.32 -18.44
C ALA A 18 7.09 -50.52 -19.94
N LEU A 19 6.10 -50.96 -20.64
CA LEU A 19 6.02 -50.98 -22.10
C LEU A 19 5.48 -49.65 -22.61
N LEU A 20 6.27 -48.99 -23.43
CA LEU A 20 5.86 -47.91 -24.33
C LEU A 20 5.08 -48.53 -25.51
N ALA A 21 3.87 -48.10 -25.73
CA ALA A 21 3.14 -48.19 -26.99
C ALA A 21 2.05 -47.11 -26.93
N GLY A 22 1.98 -46.03 -27.77
CA GLY A 22 1.71 -46.27 -29.16
C GLY A 22 0.28 -45.80 -29.43
N CYS A 23 0.10 -44.70 -30.17
CA CYS A 23 -1.21 -44.17 -30.63
C CYS A 23 -2.11 -45.27 -31.21
N GLY A 24 -3.40 -45.27 -30.80
CA GLY A 24 -4.42 -46.08 -31.42
C GLY A 24 -5.78 -45.82 -30.78
N GLY A 25 -6.74 -45.37 -31.57
CA GLY A 25 -8.06 -44.96 -31.15
C GLY A 25 -8.86 -46.09 -30.49
N GLY A 26 -9.64 -45.73 -29.51
CA GLY A 26 -10.64 -46.56 -28.86
C GLY A 26 -11.69 -45.67 -28.21
N GLU A 27 -12.92 -45.84 -28.61
CA GLU A 27 -14.10 -45.16 -28.07
C GLU A 27 -14.13 -45.25 -26.55
N SER A 28 -14.09 -44.13 -25.89
CA SER A 28 -14.34 -44.01 -24.46
C SER A 28 -15.59 -43.19 -24.26
N SER A 29 -16.54 -43.78 -23.59
CA SER A 29 -17.79 -43.20 -23.12
C SER A 29 -17.61 -41.81 -22.61
N GLU A 30 -18.27 -40.84 -23.23
CA GLU A 30 -18.39 -39.46 -22.76
C GLU A 30 -19.08 -39.44 -21.40
N VAL A 31 -18.30 -39.27 -20.34
CA VAL A 31 -18.81 -38.61 -19.14
C VAL A 31 -18.86 -37.14 -19.49
N ALA A 32 -20.02 -36.65 -19.88
CA ALA A 32 -20.31 -35.24 -20.10
C ALA A 32 -20.10 -34.48 -18.77
N THR A 33 -18.88 -34.12 -18.50
CA THR A 33 -18.60 -33.01 -17.56
C THR A 33 -19.03 -31.77 -18.30
N THR A 34 -20.22 -31.26 -18.01
CA THR A 34 -20.66 -29.92 -18.40
C THR A 34 -19.67 -28.93 -17.74
N ALA A 35 -18.60 -28.66 -18.42
CA ALA A 35 -17.78 -27.50 -18.14
C ALA A 35 -18.71 -26.29 -18.28
N LYS A 36 -19.05 -25.68 -17.15
CA LYS A 36 -19.71 -24.39 -17.11
C LYS A 36 -18.79 -23.42 -17.84
N THR A 37 -19.08 -23.16 -19.11
CA THR A 37 -18.36 -22.15 -19.88
C THR A 37 -18.80 -20.84 -19.26
N ASP A 38 -18.01 -20.29 -18.35
CA ASP A 38 -18.20 -18.93 -17.90
C ASP A 38 -18.01 -18.06 -19.16
N THR A 39 -19.11 -17.53 -19.66
CA THR A 39 -19.10 -16.65 -20.80
C THR A 39 -18.43 -15.36 -20.33
N ILE A 40 -17.18 -15.17 -20.71
CA ILE A 40 -16.48 -13.92 -20.49
C ILE A 40 -17.16 -12.88 -21.39
N THR A 41 -17.97 -12.02 -20.78
CA THR A 41 -18.56 -10.90 -21.49
C THR A 41 -17.52 -9.79 -21.55
N ALA A 42 -17.02 -9.48 -22.73
CA ALA A 42 -16.18 -8.31 -22.94
C ALA A 42 -17.00 -7.05 -22.65
N VAL A 43 -16.53 -6.22 -21.74
CA VAL A 43 -17.12 -4.90 -21.46
C VAL A 43 -16.19 -3.87 -22.07
N GLU A 44 -16.70 -3.06 -23.01
CA GLU A 44 -15.92 -1.97 -23.58
C GLU A 44 -15.59 -0.94 -22.51
N GLY A 45 -14.30 -0.60 -22.38
CA GLY A 45 -13.84 0.48 -21.53
C GLY A 45 -14.43 1.80 -21.98
N ARG A 46 -14.93 2.60 -21.05
CA ARG A 46 -15.47 3.92 -21.31
C ARG A 46 -14.59 4.97 -20.67
N MET A 47 -14.01 5.85 -21.49
CA MET A 47 -13.32 7.02 -20.95
C MET A 47 -14.34 7.98 -20.35
N LEU A 48 -14.06 8.47 -19.14
CA LEU A 48 -14.78 9.60 -18.58
C LEU A 48 -14.49 10.85 -19.43
N PRO A 49 -15.51 11.67 -19.76
CA PRO A 49 -15.24 12.95 -20.37
C PRO A 49 -14.34 13.77 -19.46
N GLU A 50 -13.38 14.50 -20.03
CA GLU A 50 -12.38 15.30 -19.31
C GLU A 50 -13.04 16.28 -18.30
N THR A 51 -14.24 16.76 -18.62
CA THR A 51 -15.08 17.60 -17.75
C THR A 51 -15.68 16.86 -16.54
N ALA A 52 -15.72 15.52 -16.56
CA ALA A 52 -16.21 14.71 -15.44
C ALA A 52 -15.09 14.30 -14.48
N VAL A 53 -13.83 14.49 -14.87
CA VAL A 53 -12.67 14.40 -13.98
C VAL A 53 -12.68 15.66 -13.13
N GLN A 54 -13.55 15.72 -12.12
CA GLN A 54 -13.34 16.66 -11.03
C GLN A 54 -11.95 16.38 -10.47
N ASP A 55 -11.24 17.44 -10.05
CA ASP A 55 -9.95 17.29 -9.36
C ASP A 55 -10.14 16.38 -8.13
N VAL A 56 -9.98 15.09 -8.37
CA VAL A 56 -10.01 14.02 -7.36
C VAL A 56 -8.65 13.88 -6.69
N SER A 57 -7.73 14.83 -6.93
CA SER A 57 -6.47 14.86 -6.20
C SER A 57 -6.78 14.81 -4.70
N PRO A 58 -6.32 13.79 -3.98
CA PRO A 58 -6.48 13.73 -2.54
C PRO A 58 -5.68 14.83 -1.83
N VAL A 59 -4.78 15.51 -2.55
CA VAL A 59 -4.02 16.64 -2.07
C VAL A 59 -4.78 17.91 -2.42
N LYS A 60 -5.20 18.65 -1.40
CA LYS A 60 -5.98 19.88 -1.51
C LYS A 60 -5.21 21.04 -0.88
N SER A 61 -5.53 22.25 -1.32
CA SER A 61 -5.10 23.44 -0.58
C SER A 61 -5.81 23.47 0.78
N ARG A 62 -5.06 23.79 1.83
CA ARG A 62 -5.63 23.99 3.17
C ARG A 62 -6.69 25.08 3.12
N SER A 63 -7.90 24.79 3.51
CA SER A 63 -8.92 25.81 3.69
C SER A 63 -8.67 26.59 5.00
N ALA A 64 -8.75 27.89 4.97
CA ALA A 64 -8.88 28.91 6.03
C ALA A 64 -8.32 28.68 7.46
N THR A 65 -7.91 27.48 7.83
CA THR A 65 -7.35 27.17 9.17
C THR A 65 -5.83 27.15 9.11
N THR A 66 -5.18 27.97 9.92
CA THR A 66 -3.72 27.96 10.08
C THR A 66 -3.27 26.60 10.64
N ALA A 67 -2.21 26.02 10.08
CA ALA A 67 -1.62 24.77 10.57
C ALA A 67 -1.26 24.93 12.08
N PRO A 68 -1.67 24.00 12.94
CA PRO A 68 -1.32 24.04 14.35
C PRO A 68 0.18 23.78 14.52
N LYS A 69 0.76 24.26 15.62
CA LYS A 69 2.11 23.90 16.00
C LYS A 69 2.13 22.39 16.30
N ALA A 70 2.98 21.65 15.60
CA ALA A 70 3.14 20.20 15.81
C ALA A 70 4.18 19.92 16.88
N ALA A 71 3.92 18.94 17.73
CA ALA A 71 4.96 18.26 18.50
C ALA A 71 5.85 17.46 17.53
N ARG A 72 7.15 17.34 17.81
CA ARG A 72 8.10 16.66 16.91
C ARG A 72 8.55 15.34 17.50
N VAL A 73 8.55 14.33 16.64
CA VAL A 73 9.12 13.00 16.90
C VAL A 73 10.18 12.75 15.83
N SER A 74 11.43 12.58 16.26
CA SER A 74 12.55 12.41 15.32
C SER A 74 13.16 11.03 15.46
N LEU A 75 13.42 10.39 14.32
CA LEU A 75 14.17 9.15 14.18
C LEU A 75 15.47 9.47 13.42
N GLY A 76 16.60 8.94 13.91
CA GLY A 76 17.88 9.05 13.21
C GLY A 76 17.90 8.26 11.89
N GLU A 77 19.06 8.16 11.28
CA GLU A 77 19.26 7.42 10.03
C GLU A 77 18.80 5.96 10.09
N LEU A 78 18.40 5.43 8.95
CA LEU A 78 18.13 4.00 8.75
C LEU A 78 19.44 3.27 8.41
N SER A 79 19.77 2.22 9.15
CA SER A 79 20.89 1.35 8.78
C SER A 79 20.48 0.44 7.62
N MET A 80 20.94 0.73 6.43
CA MET A 80 20.68 -0.07 5.21
C MET A 80 21.28 -1.48 5.30
N ALA A 81 22.28 -1.72 6.14
CA ALA A 81 22.87 -3.05 6.37
C ALA A 81 21.86 -4.07 6.95
N LYS A 82 20.73 -3.62 7.47
CA LYS A 82 19.66 -4.47 8.03
C LYS A 82 18.45 -4.60 7.10
N VAL A 83 18.48 -4.01 5.91
CA VAL A 83 17.39 -4.07 4.97
C VAL A 83 17.58 -5.28 4.06
N GLU A 84 16.64 -6.23 4.14
CA GLU A 84 16.59 -7.37 3.24
C GLU A 84 15.87 -6.95 1.96
N MET A 85 16.60 -6.92 0.85
CA MET A 85 16.03 -6.55 -0.45
C MET A 85 15.13 -7.66 -0.98
N SER A 86 14.11 -7.27 -1.74
CA SER A 86 13.18 -8.22 -2.36
C SER A 86 13.87 -9.18 -3.32
N ALA A 87 13.42 -10.43 -3.32
CA ALA A 87 13.85 -11.41 -4.32
C ALA A 87 13.33 -11.05 -5.72
N PRO A 88 14.04 -11.43 -6.80
CA PRO A 88 13.55 -11.25 -8.16
C PRO A 88 12.14 -11.84 -8.35
N GLY A 89 11.28 -11.13 -9.07
CA GLY A 89 9.90 -11.54 -9.32
C GLY A 89 8.91 -11.29 -8.17
N THR A 90 9.36 -10.70 -7.06
CA THR A 90 8.48 -10.26 -5.96
C THR A 90 8.32 -8.74 -5.96
N PRO A 91 7.28 -8.18 -5.30
CA PRO A 91 7.14 -6.73 -5.14
C PRO A 91 8.41 -6.10 -4.56
N ARG A 92 8.87 -5.01 -5.15
CA ARG A 92 10.12 -4.35 -4.77
C ARG A 92 9.95 -3.61 -3.45
N LEU A 93 10.77 -3.96 -2.44
CA LEU A 93 10.84 -3.24 -1.18
C LEU A 93 11.50 -1.87 -1.40
N VAL A 94 10.83 -0.81 -1.03
CA VAL A 94 11.29 0.59 -1.15
C VAL A 94 11.23 1.36 0.17
N GLY A 95 10.67 0.75 1.21
CA GLY A 95 10.59 1.35 2.53
C GLY A 95 10.60 0.31 3.63
N GLN A 96 11.34 0.59 4.68
CA GLN A 96 11.54 -0.27 5.84
C GLN A 96 10.68 0.18 7.02
N ALA A 97 10.04 -0.78 7.69
CA ALA A 97 9.34 -0.53 8.95
C ALA A 97 10.29 -0.04 10.03
N ARG A 98 9.89 1.00 10.76
CA ARG A 98 10.59 1.50 11.94
C ARG A 98 9.62 1.72 13.08
N ASP A 99 9.95 1.17 14.24
CA ASP A 99 9.16 1.40 15.45
C ASP A 99 9.32 2.84 15.97
N VAL A 100 8.19 3.41 16.41
CA VAL A 100 8.14 4.76 16.97
C VAL A 100 7.74 4.69 18.44
N GLN A 101 8.72 4.59 19.32
CA GLN A 101 8.47 4.42 20.75
C GLN A 101 7.68 5.57 21.38
N ALA A 102 7.90 6.81 20.91
CA ALA A 102 7.24 8.01 21.43
C ALA A 102 5.73 8.03 21.20
N THR A 103 5.23 7.28 20.23
CA THR A 103 3.80 7.25 19.83
C THR A 103 3.24 5.82 19.70
N LYS A 104 3.91 4.83 20.33
CA LYS A 104 3.56 3.42 20.19
C LYS A 104 2.21 3.05 20.82
N SER A 105 1.69 3.91 21.69
CA SER A 105 0.38 3.74 22.31
C SER A 105 -0.41 5.03 22.29
N ALA A 106 -1.73 4.93 22.37
CA ALA A 106 -2.59 6.10 22.43
C ALA A 106 -2.27 6.98 23.64
N ALA A 107 -1.96 6.40 24.80
CA ALA A 107 -1.57 7.17 25.99
C ALA A 107 -0.28 7.98 25.75
N ALA A 108 0.73 7.37 25.11
CA ALA A 108 1.95 8.08 24.74
C ALA A 108 1.66 9.22 23.76
N MET A 109 0.80 8.97 22.75
CA MET A 109 0.43 9.94 21.75
C MET A 109 -0.41 11.08 22.33
N GLN A 110 -1.30 10.78 23.30
CA GLN A 110 -2.10 11.79 23.99
C GLN A 110 -1.23 12.86 24.68
N SER A 111 -0.08 12.50 25.22
CA SER A 111 0.84 13.45 25.86
C SER A 111 1.49 14.44 24.87
N LEU A 112 1.50 14.12 23.58
CA LEU A 112 2.10 14.93 22.52
C LEU A 112 1.09 15.87 21.84
N TRP A 113 -0.22 15.59 21.96
CA TRP A 113 -1.23 16.42 21.33
C TRP A 113 -1.32 17.79 22.00
N GLN A 114 -1.00 18.85 21.27
CA GLN A 114 -1.14 20.24 21.69
C GLN A 114 -2.43 20.82 21.12
N TRP A 115 -3.56 20.46 21.73
CA TRP A 115 -4.87 20.87 21.25
C TRP A 115 -5.06 22.38 21.29
N LYS A 116 -5.56 22.95 20.19
CA LYS A 116 -5.99 24.34 20.06
C LYS A 116 -7.43 24.40 19.58
N ASN A 117 -8.17 25.39 20.03
CA ASN A 117 -9.51 25.63 19.52
C ASN A 117 -9.45 26.19 18.10
N THR A 118 -10.34 25.73 17.24
CA THR A 118 -10.56 26.30 15.91
C THR A 118 -11.54 27.46 15.97
N ALA A 119 -11.56 28.30 14.94
CA ALA A 119 -12.47 29.45 14.85
C ALA A 119 -13.96 29.06 14.90
N VAL A 120 -14.26 27.82 14.52
CA VAL A 120 -15.65 27.28 14.52
C VAL A 120 -15.99 26.50 15.78
N GLY A 121 -15.16 26.57 16.83
CA GLY A 121 -15.42 25.92 18.14
C GLY A 121 -15.01 24.45 18.23
N GLY A 122 -14.36 23.91 17.23
CA GLY A 122 -13.72 22.60 17.27
C GLY A 122 -12.34 22.63 17.91
N LYS A 123 -11.59 21.55 17.79
CA LYS A 123 -10.21 21.41 18.28
C LYS A 123 -9.33 20.81 17.21
N VAL A 124 -8.08 21.29 17.13
CA VAL A 124 -7.08 20.76 16.20
C VAL A 124 -5.74 20.55 16.91
N ALA A 125 -5.05 19.47 16.58
CA ALA A 125 -3.69 19.20 17.05
C ALA A 125 -2.91 18.44 15.98
N ALA A 126 -1.58 18.52 16.02
CA ALA A 126 -0.70 17.85 15.07
C ALA A 126 0.55 17.30 15.75
N ILE A 127 1.08 16.22 15.16
CA ILE A 127 2.37 15.62 15.50
C ILE A 127 3.15 15.43 14.19
N SER A 128 4.37 15.94 14.14
CA SER A 128 5.30 15.81 13.01
C SER A 128 6.31 14.72 13.32
N PHE A 129 6.48 13.80 12.37
CA PHE A 129 7.44 12.72 12.38
C PHE A 129 8.54 13.00 11.38
N ASN A 130 9.78 12.93 11.80
CA ASN A 130 10.93 13.13 10.93
C ASN A 130 11.85 11.91 11.01
N ALA A 131 12.34 11.45 9.87
CA ALA A 131 13.32 10.38 9.79
C ALA A 131 14.46 10.80 8.87
N GLU A 132 15.65 10.86 9.43
CA GLU A 132 16.85 11.27 8.73
C GLU A 132 17.18 10.31 7.58
N GLY A 133 17.51 10.86 6.40
CA GLY A 133 17.84 10.09 5.20
C GLY A 133 16.64 9.45 4.48
N ALA A 134 15.40 9.69 4.92
CA ALA A 134 14.22 9.21 4.20
C ALA A 134 13.89 10.11 3.01
N TYR A 135 13.54 9.49 1.89
CA TYR A 135 12.96 10.16 0.72
C TYR A 135 11.45 10.35 0.85
N GLY A 136 10.82 9.60 1.74
CA GLY A 136 9.40 9.66 2.02
C GLY A 136 9.05 8.97 3.32
N LEU A 137 7.89 9.30 3.90
CA LEU A 137 7.37 8.66 5.08
C LEU A 137 5.90 8.28 4.90
N ARG A 138 5.56 7.08 5.39
CA ARG A 138 4.18 6.67 5.60
C ARG A 138 3.98 6.33 7.06
N LEU A 139 2.97 6.89 7.68
CA LEU A 139 2.66 6.64 9.09
C LEU A 139 1.65 5.50 9.19
N GLY A 140 1.95 4.50 10.00
CA GLY A 140 1.01 3.44 10.36
C GLY A 140 0.14 3.89 11.53
N VAL A 141 -1.03 4.43 11.25
CA VAL A 141 -1.97 4.95 12.24
C VAL A 141 -2.86 3.82 12.73
N LEU A 142 -2.55 3.28 13.90
CA LEU A 142 -3.38 2.28 14.58
C LEU A 142 -4.60 2.97 15.18
N VAL A 143 -5.78 2.61 14.72
CA VAL A 143 -7.04 3.22 15.14
C VAL A 143 -7.83 2.25 16.03
N LYS A 144 -7.94 2.59 17.31
CA LYS A 144 -8.84 1.91 18.25
C LYS A 144 -10.18 2.63 18.33
N GLN A 145 -10.16 3.96 18.36
CA GLN A 145 -11.34 4.81 18.31
C GLN A 145 -11.02 6.09 17.53
N LEU A 146 -11.87 6.43 16.59
CA LEU A 146 -11.80 7.65 15.81
C LEU A 146 -13.21 8.16 15.55
N PRO A 147 -13.55 9.40 15.92
CA PRO A 147 -14.83 9.98 15.53
C PRO A 147 -14.98 10.04 14.02
N GLY A 148 -16.08 9.51 13.46
CA GLY A 148 -16.31 9.56 12.01
C GLY A 148 -16.36 10.97 11.45
N SER A 149 -16.75 11.94 12.29
CA SER A 149 -16.79 13.37 11.97
C SER A 149 -15.43 14.08 12.08
N ALA A 150 -14.36 13.40 12.53
CA ALA A 150 -13.02 13.95 12.55
C ALA A 150 -12.51 14.19 11.13
N THR A 151 -11.71 15.23 10.97
CA THR A 151 -10.92 15.47 9.76
C THR A 151 -9.47 15.15 10.05
N VAL A 152 -8.87 14.31 9.23
CA VAL A 152 -7.46 13.96 9.31
C VAL A 152 -6.73 14.55 8.12
N ARG A 153 -5.60 15.20 8.39
CA ARG A 153 -4.73 15.76 7.35
C ARG A 153 -3.32 15.22 7.49
N VAL A 154 -2.69 14.96 6.36
CA VAL A 154 -1.28 14.58 6.28
C VAL A 154 -0.58 15.55 5.34
N TYR A 155 0.53 16.10 5.79
CA TYR A 155 1.29 17.09 5.04
C TYR A 155 2.73 17.16 5.55
N THR A 156 3.58 17.94 4.88
CA THR A 156 4.95 18.23 5.34
C THR A 156 5.02 19.67 5.90
N GLN A 157 5.91 19.90 6.85
CA GLN A 157 6.13 21.23 7.43
C GLN A 157 6.76 22.21 6.43
N SER A 158 7.36 21.69 5.35
CA SER A 158 7.86 22.48 4.21
C SER A 158 6.72 23.05 3.36
N ALA A 159 5.57 22.36 3.29
CA ALA A 159 4.41 22.74 2.49
C ALA A 159 3.08 22.53 3.25
N PRO A 160 2.86 23.20 4.39
CA PRO A 160 1.72 22.96 5.27
C PRO A 160 0.37 23.30 4.64
N ASP A 161 0.38 24.02 3.53
CA ASP A 161 -0.83 24.39 2.78
C ASP A 161 -1.27 23.30 1.79
N LYS A 162 -0.39 22.34 1.48
CA LYS A 162 -0.71 21.18 0.63
C LYS A 162 -1.02 19.98 1.51
N VAL A 163 -2.29 19.69 1.69
CA VAL A 163 -2.72 18.65 2.61
C VAL A 163 -3.40 17.50 1.87
N PHE A 164 -3.00 16.25 2.19
CA PHE A 164 -3.88 15.11 1.97
C PHE A 164 -4.96 15.15 3.04
N LEU A 165 -6.22 15.11 2.64
CA LEU A 165 -7.36 15.24 3.53
C LEU A 165 -8.25 14.01 3.44
N ILE A 166 -8.58 13.42 4.61
CA ILE A 166 -9.48 12.28 4.72
C ILE A 166 -10.38 12.45 5.95
N SER A 167 -11.62 11.98 5.86
CA SER A 167 -12.53 11.98 7.02
C SER A 167 -12.28 10.75 7.91
N GLY A 168 -12.59 10.89 9.20
CA GLY A 168 -12.57 9.75 10.11
C GLY A 168 -13.47 8.61 9.62
N GLN A 169 -14.66 8.93 9.06
CA GLN A 169 -15.57 7.95 8.49
C GLN A 169 -14.92 7.13 7.36
N ALA A 170 -14.18 7.76 6.46
CA ALA A 170 -13.51 7.05 5.38
C ALA A 170 -12.41 6.11 5.90
N ILE A 171 -11.65 6.53 6.92
CA ILE A 171 -10.67 5.65 7.58
C ILE A 171 -11.37 4.45 8.24
N LEU A 172 -12.47 4.67 8.96
CA LEU A 172 -13.25 3.59 9.58
C LEU A 172 -13.77 2.59 8.56
N GLN A 173 -14.28 3.06 7.42
CA GLN A 173 -14.71 2.19 6.31
C GLN A 173 -13.59 1.33 5.73
N LEU A 174 -12.36 1.86 5.65
CA LEU A 174 -11.19 1.07 5.25
C LEU A 174 -10.90 -0.05 6.26
N ILE A 175 -10.93 0.27 7.55
CA ILE A 175 -10.72 -0.69 8.64
C ILE A 175 -11.81 -1.77 8.63
N GLU A 176 -13.07 -1.38 8.50
CA GLU A 176 -14.21 -2.29 8.42
C GLU A 176 -14.07 -3.29 7.26
N ARG A 177 -13.60 -2.83 6.09
CA ARG A 177 -13.33 -3.72 4.95
C ARG A 177 -12.22 -4.74 5.25
N ASN A 178 -11.13 -4.31 5.89
CA ASN A 178 -10.04 -5.20 6.29
C ASN A 178 -10.55 -6.27 7.27
N GLN A 179 -11.33 -5.86 8.27
CA GLN A 179 -11.91 -6.77 9.25
C GLN A 179 -12.95 -7.72 8.65
N ALA A 180 -13.75 -7.25 7.70
CA ALA A 180 -14.70 -8.08 6.96
C ALA A 180 -14.00 -9.15 6.10
N ALA A 181 -12.76 -8.90 5.67
CA ALA A 181 -11.91 -9.89 5.00
C ALA A 181 -11.35 -10.97 5.96
N GLY A 182 -11.69 -10.90 7.26
CA GLY A 182 -11.32 -11.92 8.27
C GLY A 182 -10.12 -11.58 9.13
N ASP A 183 -9.43 -10.47 8.90
CA ASP A 183 -8.31 -10.04 9.72
C ASP A 183 -8.78 -9.16 10.89
N GLN A 184 -8.57 -9.62 12.13
CA GLN A 184 -8.94 -8.90 13.35
C GLN A 184 -7.72 -8.34 14.10
N SER A 185 -6.54 -8.43 13.51
CA SER A 185 -5.29 -7.95 14.09
C SER A 185 -5.20 -6.42 14.15
N ASP A 186 -4.19 -5.92 14.85
CA ASP A 186 -3.85 -4.49 14.83
C ASP A 186 -3.44 -4.03 13.42
N ALA A 187 -2.92 -4.92 12.57
CA ALA A 187 -2.62 -4.60 11.17
C ALA A 187 -3.88 -4.22 10.38
N ALA A 188 -5.00 -4.96 10.57
CA ALA A 188 -6.28 -4.63 9.94
C ALA A 188 -6.86 -3.29 10.42
N ARG A 189 -6.49 -2.85 11.62
CA ARG A 189 -6.88 -1.56 12.22
C ARG A 189 -5.90 -0.43 11.93
N THR A 190 -4.82 -0.71 11.21
CA THR A 190 -3.80 0.29 10.88
C THR A 190 -4.09 0.91 9.53
N TRP A 191 -4.38 2.21 9.54
CA TRP A 191 -4.43 3.01 8.33
C TRP A 191 -3.04 3.55 8.01
N TRP A 192 -2.52 3.22 6.83
CA TRP A 192 -1.26 3.76 6.33
C TRP A 192 -1.51 5.04 5.55
N THR A 193 -0.85 6.12 5.97
CA THR A 193 -0.94 7.40 5.26
C THR A 193 -0.37 7.28 3.85
N PRO A 194 -0.74 8.18 2.92
CA PRO A 194 0.04 8.32 1.69
C PRO A 194 1.50 8.67 2.02
N ASP A 195 2.37 8.40 1.05
CA ASP A 195 3.76 8.87 1.09
C ASP A 195 3.79 10.41 0.98
N THR A 196 4.63 11.04 1.79
CA THR A 196 4.79 12.50 1.77
C THR A 196 5.80 12.97 0.72
N GLY A 197 6.65 12.07 0.18
CA GLY A 197 7.73 12.43 -0.74
C GLY A 197 8.88 13.19 -0.07
N GLU A 198 8.89 13.27 1.26
CA GLU A 198 9.92 13.92 2.06
C GLU A 198 10.22 13.12 3.33
N GLY A 199 11.37 13.34 3.94
CA GLY A 199 11.76 12.70 5.21
C GLY A 199 10.97 13.17 6.43
N GLU A 200 9.83 13.82 6.20
CA GLU A 200 8.93 14.35 7.23
C GLU A 200 7.46 14.10 6.86
N ALA A 201 6.64 13.77 7.86
CA ALA A 201 5.20 13.64 7.74
C ALA A 201 4.52 14.18 9.00
N THR A 202 3.61 15.12 8.83
CA THR A 202 2.78 15.65 9.91
C THR A 202 1.39 15.04 9.84
N LEU A 203 0.97 14.40 10.93
CA LEU A 203 -0.38 13.94 11.16
C LEU A 203 -1.16 14.99 11.97
N GLU A 204 -2.20 15.56 11.38
CA GLU A 204 -3.09 16.52 12.01
C GLU A 204 -4.49 15.92 12.15
N VAL A 205 -5.09 16.11 13.31
CA VAL A 205 -6.48 15.72 13.58
C VAL A 205 -7.27 16.95 14.00
N GLU A 206 -8.39 17.18 13.34
CA GLU A 206 -9.36 18.19 13.71
C GLU A 206 -10.66 17.52 14.15
N LEU A 207 -11.12 17.87 15.33
CA LEU A 207 -12.38 17.41 15.92
C LEU A 207 -13.41 18.54 15.83
N PRO A 208 -14.65 18.28 15.38
CA PRO A 208 -15.68 19.29 15.29
C PRO A 208 -16.16 19.75 16.69
N PRO A 209 -16.93 20.83 16.76
CA PRO A 209 -17.54 21.30 18.00
C PRO A 209 -18.30 20.17 18.74
N GLY A 210 -18.18 20.14 20.05
CA GLY A 210 -18.85 19.14 20.89
C GLY A 210 -18.16 17.78 20.99
N VAL A 211 -17.14 17.51 20.17
CA VAL A 211 -16.35 16.26 20.24
C VAL A 211 -15.18 16.45 21.19
N ALA A 212 -15.11 15.61 22.22
CA ALA A 212 -14.02 15.65 23.19
C ALA A 212 -12.75 15.01 22.62
N ALA A 213 -11.56 15.55 22.98
CA ALA A 213 -10.28 14.98 22.59
C ALA A 213 -10.09 13.53 23.10
N SER A 214 -10.75 13.17 24.22
CA SER A 214 -10.75 11.82 24.76
C SER A 214 -11.50 10.79 23.91
N ALA A 215 -12.29 11.24 22.92
CA ALA A 215 -12.92 10.35 21.94
C ALA A 215 -11.95 9.86 20.86
N LEU A 216 -10.71 10.37 20.87
CA LEU A 216 -9.63 9.95 19.95
C LEU A 216 -8.72 8.95 20.66
N ASP A 217 -8.72 7.69 20.21
CA ASP A 217 -7.78 6.64 20.64
C ASP A 217 -7.07 6.11 19.41
N ILE A 218 -5.97 6.79 19.04
CA ILE A 218 -5.09 6.41 17.95
C ILE A 218 -3.64 6.40 18.42
N ALA A 219 -2.82 5.60 17.76
CA ALA A 219 -1.37 5.54 17.97
C ALA A 219 -0.64 5.49 16.63
N VAL A 220 0.64 5.82 16.63
CA VAL A 220 1.55 5.59 15.50
C VAL A 220 2.69 4.73 16.01
N PRO A 221 2.48 3.40 16.16
CA PRO A 221 3.52 2.50 16.67
C PRO A 221 4.66 2.31 15.70
N GLN A 222 4.41 2.48 14.40
CA GLN A 222 5.38 2.27 13.33
C GLN A 222 5.20 3.31 12.23
N LEU A 223 6.29 3.58 11.52
CA LEU A 223 6.27 4.26 10.23
C LEU A 223 7.10 3.47 9.21
N SER A 224 6.79 3.66 7.94
CA SER A 224 7.63 3.17 6.85
C SER A 224 8.57 4.28 6.40
N HIS A 225 9.88 4.02 6.56
CA HIS A 225 10.97 4.88 6.11
C HIS A 225 11.28 4.51 4.67
N ILE A 226 10.86 5.33 3.72
CA ILE A 226 11.10 5.13 2.30
C ILE A 226 12.53 5.56 2.00
N PHE A 227 13.36 4.63 1.57
CA PHE A 227 14.79 4.80 1.34
C PHE A 227 15.14 4.97 -0.14
N GLU A 228 14.16 4.98 -1.02
CA GLU A 228 14.31 5.26 -2.44
C GLU A 228 13.51 6.51 -2.83
N ASN A 229 14.05 7.29 -3.75
CA ASN A 229 13.30 8.41 -4.32
C ASN A 229 12.21 7.86 -5.25
N LEU A 230 10.96 8.01 -4.84
CA LEU A 230 9.79 7.56 -5.60
C LEU A 230 9.20 8.65 -6.51
N SER A 231 9.76 9.84 -6.52
CA SER A 231 9.35 10.90 -7.43
C SER A 231 9.54 10.43 -8.87
N LEU A 232 8.61 10.81 -9.74
CA LEU A 232 8.81 10.61 -11.16
C LEU A 232 9.97 11.52 -11.60
N PRO A 233 10.97 11.00 -12.31
CA PRO A 233 12.05 11.83 -12.82
C PRO A 233 11.48 12.87 -13.79
N THR A 234 12.07 14.04 -13.81
CA THR A 234 11.85 15.01 -14.89
C THR A 234 12.30 14.39 -16.22
N ALA A 235 11.86 14.97 -17.35
CA ALA A 235 12.28 14.46 -18.65
C ALA A 235 13.80 14.47 -18.81
N GLN A 236 14.50 15.46 -18.25
CA GLN A 236 15.96 15.55 -18.29
C GLN A 236 16.61 14.47 -17.41
N GLU A 237 16.19 14.33 -16.16
CA GLU A 237 16.70 13.28 -15.25
C GLU A 237 16.42 11.89 -15.79
N TYR A 238 15.28 11.69 -16.45
CA TYR A 238 14.97 10.43 -17.12
C TYR A 238 15.98 10.13 -18.23
N GLN A 239 16.32 11.11 -19.07
CA GLN A 239 17.31 10.93 -20.13
C GLN A 239 18.71 10.64 -19.55
N GLU A 240 19.11 11.35 -18.51
CA GLU A 240 20.38 11.11 -17.82
C GLU A 240 20.43 9.70 -17.20
N GLN A 241 19.33 9.23 -16.63
CA GLN A 241 19.21 7.86 -16.08
C GLN A 241 19.28 6.80 -17.19
N VAL A 242 18.61 7.05 -18.31
CA VAL A 242 18.63 6.17 -19.48
C VAL A 242 20.06 6.02 -20.04
N GLU A 243 20.77 7.13 -20.17
CA GLU A 243 22.16 7.15 -20.67
C GLU A 243 23.14 6.49 -19.68
N ALA A 244 22.99 6.76 -18.38
CA ALA A 244 23.88 6.26 -17.34
C ALA A 244 23.70 4.77 -17.03
N ALA A 245 22.45 4.28 -17.04
CA ALA A 245 22.11 2.95 -16.53
C ALA A 245 21.74 1.95 -17.63
N LYS A 246 21.78 2.35 -18.90
CA LYS A 246 21.30 1.51 -20.04
C LYS A 246 19.89 0.95 -19.79
N ILE A 247 19.02 1.76 -19.18
CA ILE A 247 17.69 1.38 -18.70
C ILE A 247 16.79 0.85 -19.84
N ASN A 248 17.15 1.15 -21.10
CA ASN A 248 16.44 0.66 -22.28
C ASN A 248 16.96 -0.70 -22.79
N GLU A 249 17.84 -1.37 -22.08
CA GLU A 249 18.21 -2.75 -22.38
C GLU A 249 17.19 -3.72 -21.74
N SER A 250 15.90 -3.53 -22.06
CA SER A 250 14.95 -4.62 -21.94
C SER A 250 15.35 -5.72 -22.93
N ASP A 251 15.09 -6.99 -22.58
CA ASP A 251 15.30 -8.08 -23.53
C ASP A 251 14.69 -7.73 -24.90
N PRO A 252 15.31 -8.17 -26.01
CA PRO A 252 14.87 -7.79 -27.36
C PRO A 252 13.41 -8.12 -27.69
N CYS A 253 12.76 -8.95 -26.86
CA CYS A 253 11.35 -9.29 -26.98
C CYS A 253 10.41 -8.26 -26.29
N ASN A 254 10.95 -7.32 -25.52
CA ASN A 254 10.15 -6.28 -24.86
C ASN A 254 10.14 -5.03 -25.75
N LEU A 255 8.96 -4.60 -26.14
CA LEU A 255 8.73 -3.39 -26.92
C LEU A 255 8.36 -2.25 -25.97
N ASP A 256 8.94 -1.06 -26.20
CA ASP A 256 8.56 0.13 -25.43
C ASP A 256 7.13 0.54 -25.82
N ALA A 257 6.22 0.45 -24.86
CA ALA A 257 4.82 0.83 -25.06
C ALA A 257 4.64 2.30 -25.47
N ASN A 258 5.60 3.17 -25.25
CA ASN A 258 5.54 4.57 -25.68
C ASN A 258 5.70 4.72 -27.20
N CYS A 259 6.28 3.73 -27.87
CA CYS A 259 6.43 3.72 -29.32
C CYS A 259 5.13 3.33 -30.07
N TYR A 260 4.10 2.90 -29.32
CA TYR A 260 2.84 2.36 -29.88
C TYR A 260 1.65 3.21 -29.41
N SER A 261 1.31 4.22 -30.18
CA SER A 261 0.21 5.14 -29.86
C SER A 261 -1.17 4.48 -29.83
N GLU A 262 -1.36 3.39 -30.57
CA GLU A 262 -2.58 2.59 -30.60
C GLU A 262 -2.91 1.96 -29.25
N ASN A 263 -1.92 1.73 -28.39
CA ASN A 263 -2.10 1.15 -27.06
C ASN A 263 -2.13 2.22 -25.94
N ALA A 264 -2.45 3.47 -26.29
CA ALA A 264 -2.43 4.56 -25.31
C ALA A 264 -3.50 4.39 -24.21
N GLN A 265 -4.66 3.81 -24.53
CA GLN A 265 -5.72 3.58 -23.55
C GLN A 265 -5.30 2.52 -22.53
N GLU A 266 -4.72 1.42 -22.97
CA GLU A 266 -4.23 0.33 -22.12
C GLU A 266 -3.11 0.84 -21.22
N ARG A 267 -2.18 1.65 -21.75
CA ARG A 267 -1.14 2.28 -20.93
C ARG A 267 -1.70 3.17 -19.84
N ASN A 268 -2.72 3.95 -20.12
CA ASN A 268 -3.34 4.86 -19.16
C ASN A 268 -4.06 4.12 -18.03
N ALA A 269 -4.37 2.84 -18.20
CA ALA A 269 -4.94 1.99 -17.17
C ALA A 269 -3.86 1.39 -16.23
N VAL A 270 -2.58 1.46 -16.61
CA VAL A 270 -1.49 0.90 -15.81
C VAL A 270 -1.05 1.91 -14.75
N ALA A 271 -0.97 1.45 -13.51
CA ALA A 271 -0.59 2.27 -12.37
C ALA A 271 0.55 1.64 -11.56
N ARG A 272 1.45 2.47 -11.07
CA ARG A 272 2.40 2.08 -10.03
C ARG A 272 1.69 2.09 -8.69
N MET A 273 1.66 0.94 -8.01
CA MET A 273 1.05 0.79 -6.69
C MET A 273 2.13 0.87 -5.61
N LEU A 274 1.90 1.67 -4.59
CA LEU A 274 2.66 1.68 -3.35
C LEU A 274 1.77 1.14 -2.23
N PHE A 275 2.13 0.00 -1.67
CA PHE A 275 1.38 -0.61 -0.57
C PHE A 275 2.29 -0.95 0.60
N THR A 276 1.69 -1.16 1.76
CA THR A 276 2.42 -1.52 2.98
C THR A 276 2.03 -2.92 3.43
N LYS A 277 3.04 -3.73 3.74
CA LYS A 277 2.88 -5.05 4.35
C LYS A 277 3.93 -5.21 5.45
N ASP A 278 3.49 -5.62 6.63
CA ASP A 278 4.35 -5.79 7.81
C ASP A 278 5.23 -4.55 8.10
N GLY A 279 4.65 -3.35 7.88
CA GLY A 279 5.32 -2.06 8.03
C GLY A 279 6.30 -1.68 6.92
N GLY A 280 6.72 -2.60 6.05
CA GLY A 280 7.51 -2.32 4.86
C GLY A 280 6.66 -1.74 3.73
N SER A 281 7.20 -0.83 2.95
CA SER A 281 6.55 -0.31 1.73
C SER A 281 7.11 -0.96 0.49
N TYR A 282 6.22 -1.37 -0.40
CA TYR A 282 6.55 -2.10 -1.62
C TYR A 282 5.95 -1.43 -2.84
N LEU A 283 6.70 -1.49 -3.94
CA LEU A 283 6.20 -1.14 -5.26
C LEU A 283 5.71 -2.38 -6.01
N CYS A 284 4.61 -2.21 -6.71
CA CYS A 284 4.08 -3.18 -7.65
C CYS A 284 3.41 -2.43 -8.82
N THR A 285 3.15 -3.14 -9.90
CA THR A 285 2.36 -2.63 -11.01
C THR A 285 0.96 -3.20 -10.92
N GLY A 286 -0.04 -2.35 -11.12
CA GLY A 286 -1.44 -2.74 -11.21
C GLY A 286 -2.08 -2.17 -12.45
N THR A 287 -3.17 -2.78 -12.87
CA THR A 287 -3.99 -2.28 -13.98
C THR A 287 -5.40 -1.99 -13.47
N LEU A 288 -5.90 -0.80 -13.76
CA LEU A 288 -7.28 -0.46 -13.47
C LEU A 288 -8.19 -1.31 -14.36
N MET A 289 -9.01 -2.12 -13.70
CA MET A 289 -10.02 -2.95 -14.38
C MET A 289 -11.37 -2.25 -14.35
N ASN A 290 -12.14 -2.43 -15.43
CA ASN A 290 -13.51 -1.97 -15.46
C ASN A 290 -14.44 -3.03 -14.83
N ASP A 291 -15.51 -2.60 -14.18
CA ASP A 291 -16.57 -3.48 -13.73
C ASP A 291 -17.69 -3.56 -14.77
N THR A 292 -18.55 -4.58 -14.66
CA THR A 292 -19.68 -4.80 -15.59
C THR A 292 -20.73 -3.68 -15.55
N GLN A 293 -20.68 -2.82 -14.55
CA GLN A 293 -21.61 -1.70 -14.35
C GLN A 293 -21.02 -0.36 -14.79
N ASN A 294 -19.75 -0.33 -15.20
CA ASN A 294 -19.00 0.90 -15.47
C ASN A 294 -19.10 1.91 -14.31
N SER A 295 -19.03 1.42 -13.06
CA SER A 295 -19.21 2.26 -11.87
C SER A 295 -18.02 3.16 -11.59
N PHE A 296 -16.87 2.92 -12.21
CA PHE A 296 -15.58 3.61 -11.98
C PHE A 296 -15.12 3.55 -10.51
N LYS A 297 -15.55 2.53 -9.80
CA LYS A 297 -15.11 2.25 -8.43
C LYS A 297 -14.12 1.09 -8.45
N PRO A 298 -12.97 1.24 -7.79
CA PRO A 298 -12.00 0.16 -7.65
C PRO A 298 -12.52 -0.98 -6.78
#